data_ac5e7a2b1744f9c72e9534fa80634ad0
#
_entry.id   ac5e7a2b1744f9c72e9534fa80634ad0
#
_cell.length_a   1.000
_cell.length_b   1.000
_cell.length_c   1.000
_cell.angle_alpha   90.00
_cell.angle_beta   90.00
_cell.angle_gamma   90.00
#
_symmetry.space_group_name_H-M   'P 1'
#
loop_
_entity.id
_entity.type
_entity.pdbx_description
1 polymer ?
#
loop_
_entity_poly.entity_id
_entity_poly.type
_entity_poly.pdbx_seq_one_letter_code
_entity_poly.pdbx_strand_id
1 'polypeptide(L)'
;EVNAADLETDGRGNIHVKGAPHRSISTKDVAIAAQFKQGKTISGRGIFLVPLSDVNPETGEMSPATCYAHACLVAEVEVDDETGEVDMVRMDSAYELGRALNPRLVEQQLVGGAWMGVSHALYETPEPYYPEPVHGPRDFVEYLMPGPGDICPHDIAVLERPAPDGPFGAKGPGEMCANPVLPAVANAIFNAVGVRIDDLPITPEKVLRAIKAQGGARPQPRR
;
A
#
# COMPACT_ATOMS: atom_id res chain seq x y z
N GLU A 1 -42.57 14.31 18.34
CA GLU A 1 -42.21 12.93 18.00
C GLU A 1 -42.09 12.81 16.49
N VAL A 2 -41.09 12.06 16.03
CA VAL A 2 -40.79 11.85 14.61
C VAL A 2 -40.46 10.36 14.46
N ASN A 3 -40.90 9.77 13.35
CA ASN A 3 -40.56 8.38 13.06
C ASN A 3 -39.05 8.28 12.74
N ALA A 4 -38.40 7.22 13.20
CA ALA A 4 -36.98 6.98 12.93
C ALA A 4 -36.65 6.93 11.43
N ALA A 5 -37.59 6.47 10.60
CA ALA A 5 -37.44 6.44 9.14
C ALA A 5 -37.40 7.82 8.47
N ASP A 6 -37.88 8.86 9.18
CA ASP A 6 -37.89 10.24 8.71
C ASP A 6 -36.66 11.05 9.18
N LEU A 7 -35.71 10.38 9.81
CA LEU A 7 -34.45 10.99 10.25
C LEU A 7 -33.32 10.72 9.27
N GLU A 8 -32.48 11.72 9.07
CA GLU A 8 -31.24 11.60 8.30
C GLU A 8 -30.11 12.39 8.98
N THR A 9 -28.86 12.07 8.62
CA THR A 9 -27.69 12.76 9.15
C THR A 9 -27.08 13.66 8.09
N ASP A 10 -26.53 14.80 8.51
CA ASP A 10 -25.83 15.73 7.62
C ASP A 10 -24.34 15.35 7.38
N GLY A 11 -23.88 14.22 7.94
CA GLY A 11 -22.48 13.81 7.90
C GLY A 11 -21.52 14.69 8.74
N ARG A 12 -22.06 15.72 9.43
CA ARG A 12 -21.30 16.69 10.24
C ARG A 12 -21.62 16.62 11.72
N GLY A 13 -22.32 15.57 12.11
CA GLY A 13 -22.66 15.32 13.51
C GLY A 13 -24.04 15.84 13.92
N ASN A 14 -24.92 16.17 12.98
CA ASN A 14 -26.31 16.50 13.26
C ASN A 14 -27.26 15.46 12.67
N ILE A 15 -28.36 15.26 13.34
CA ILE A 15 -29.50 14.45 12.92
C ILE A 15 -30.66 15.39 12.73
N HIS A 16 -31.31 15.35 11.59
CA HIS A 16 -32.46 16.23 11.26
C HIS A 16 -33.60 15.45 10.64
N VAL A 17 -34.76 16.07 10.60
CA VAL A 17 -35.96 15.50 9.97
C VAL A 17 -35.87 15.74 8.45
N LYS A 18 -36.10 14.70 7.66
CA LYS A 18 -36.20 14.81 6.19
C LYS A 18 -37.18 15.89 5.78
N GLY A 19 -36.72 16.78 4.90
CA GLY A 19 -37.53 17.93 4.44
C GLY A 19 -37.68 19.07 5.46
N ALA A 20 -37.14 18.96 6.67
CA ALA A 20 -37.18 20.01 7.70
C ALA A 20 -35.83 20.16 8.42
N PRO A 21 -34.76 20.63 7.77
CA PRO A 21 -33.38 20.67 8.34
C PRO A 21 -33.29 21.58 9.59
N HIS A 22 -34.19 22.50 9.79
CA HIS A 22 -34.26 23.35 11.00
C HIS A 22 -34.66 22.55 12.25
N ARG A 23 -35.27 21.37 12.10
CA ARG A 23 -35.59 20.44 13.17
C ARG A 23 -34.44 19.45 13.29
N SER A 24 -33.38 19.86 13.99
CA SER A 24 -32.17 19.07 14.14
C SER A 24 -31.74 18.95 15.61
N ILE A 25 -31.00 17.91 15.88
CA ILE A 25 -30.31 17.65 17.17
C ILE A 25 -28.89 17.17 16.90
N SER A 26 -27.93 17.56 17.72
CA SER A 26 -26.56 17.05 17.57
C SER A 26 -26.44 15.58 18.05
N THR A 27 -25.61 14.80 17.42
CA THR A 27 -25.28 13.44 17.87
C THR A 27 -24.67 13.45 19.27
N LYS A 28 -23.95 14.53 19.61
CA LYS A 28 -23.44 14.77 20.97
C LYS A 28 -24.57 14.86 21.99
N ASP A 29 -25.60 15.65 21.73
CA ASP A 29 -26.72 15.82 22.65
C ASP A 29 -27.54 14.54 22.79
N VAL A 30 -27.70 13.80 21.70
CA VAL A 30 -28.33 12.47 21.74
C VAL A 30 -27.54 11.51 22.62
N ALA A 31 -26.21 11.45 22.44
CA ALA A 31 -25.34 10.59 23.24
C ALA A 31 -25.36 10.95 24.74
N ILE A 32 -25.29 12.25 25.06
CA ILE A 32 -25.42 12.76 26.46
C ILE A 32 -26.76 12.40 27.03
N ALA A 33 -27.85 12.61 26.30
CA ALA A 33 -29.19 12.29 26.78
C ALA A 33 -29.37 10.77 27.02
N ALA A 34 -28.88 9.94 26.12
CA ALA A 34 -28.92 8.50 26.28
C ALA A 34 -28.13 8.04 27.53
N GLN A 35 -26.88 8.47 27.65
CA GLN A 35 -25.98 8.01 28.70
C GLN A 35 -26.39 8.55 30.10
N PHE A 36 -26.57 9.87 30.20
CA PHE A 36 -26.73 10.52 31.52
C PHE A 36 -28.18 10.72 31.95
N LYS A 37 -29.13 10.80 31.00
CA LYS A 37 -30.54 10.97 31.38
C LYS A 37 -31.35 9.67 31.37
N GLN A 38 -30.95 8.72 30.50
CA GLN A 38 -31.69 7.47 30.34
C GLN A 38 -30.91 6.22 30.80
N GLY A 39 -29.61 6.35 31.11
CA GLY A 39 -28.78 5.21 31.49
C GLY A 39 -28.60 4.18 30.36
N LYS A 40 -28.68 4.62 29.10
CA LYS A 40 -28.62 3.75 27.94
C LYS A 40 -27.34 4.00 27.14
N THR A 41 -26.66 2.94 26.78
CA THR A 41 -25.55 2.99 25.82
C THR A 41 -26.09 2.84 24.40
N ILE A 42 -25.68 3.74 23.50
CA ILE A 42 -25.97 3.61 22.07
C ILE A 42 -24.84 2.79 21.44
N SER A 43 -25.18 1.65 20.92
CA SER A 43 -24.26 0.79 20.16
C SER A 43 -24.92 0.29 18.88
N GLY A 44 -24.09 0.07 17.85
CA GLY A 44 -24.52 -0.54 16.61
C GLY A 44 -23.52 -1.58 16.15
N ARG A 45 -24.00 -2.63 15.51
CA ARG A 45 -23.18 -3.65 14.86
C ARG A 45 -23.53 -3.69 13.37
N GLY A 46 -22.51 -3.59 12.53
CA GLY A 46 -22.65 -3.79 11.10
C GLY A 46 -21.75 -4.93 10.64
N ILE A 47 -22.24 -5.74 9.71
CA ILE A 47 -21.48 -6.83 9.08
C ILE A 47 -21.64 -6.69 7.58
N PHE A 48 -20.53 -6.70 6.86
CA PHE A 48 -20.51 -6.86 5.41
C PHE A 48 -19.91 -8.23 5.10
N LEU A 49 -20.69 -9.05 4.40
CA LEU A 49 -20.23 -10.34 3.91
C LEU A 49 -19.77 -10.17 2.46
N VAL A 50 -18.51 -10.50 2.22
CA VAL A 50 -17.92 -10.46 0.89
C VAL A 50 -18.56 -11.57 0.04
N PRO A 51 -19.19 -11.26 -1.11
CA PRO A 51 -19.76 -12.27 -2.00
C PRO A 51 -18.65 -12.98 -2.79
N LEU A 52 -18.03 -13.97 -2.19
CA LEU A 52 -17.06 -14.84 -2.85
C LEU A 52 -17.78 -16.03 -3.49
N SER A 53 -17.27 -16.54 -4.61
CA SER A 53 -17.71 -17.80 -5.16
C SER A 53 -17.03 -19.00 -4.46
N ASP A 54 -17.75 -20.09 -4.37
CA ASP A 54 -17.14 -21.37 -4.01
C ASP A 54 -16.16 -21.83 -5.11
N VAL A 55 -15.19 -22.64 -4.70
CA VAL A 55 -14.29 -23.29 -5.66
C VAL A 55 -15.06 -24.34 -6.43
N ASN A 56 -15.00 -24.29 -7.76
CA ASN A 56 -15.49 -25.39 -8.59
C ASN A 56 -14.57 -26.61 -8.41
N PRO A 57 -15.06 -27.72 -7.86
CA PRO A 57 -14.20 -28.87 -7.53
C PRO A 57 -13.62 -29.57 -8.77
N GLU A 58 -14.23 -29.38 -9.96
CA GLU A 58 -13.79 -30.03 -11.20
C GLU A 58 -12.73 -29.20 -11.94
N THR A 59 -12.88 -27.87 -11.96
CA THR A 59 -11.99 -26.96 -12.74
C THR A 59 -11.02 -26.18 -11.86
N GLY A 60 -11.26 -26.12 -10.56
CA GLY A 60 -10.51 -25.26 -9.64
C GLY A 60 -10.85 -23.76 -9.78
N GLU A 61 -11.79 -23.39 -10.64
CA GLU A 61 -12.20 -22.01 -10.84
C GLU A 61 -12.91 -21.46 -9.62
N MET A 62 -12.56 -20.23 -9.25
CA MET A 62 -13.22 -19.49 -8.19
C MET A 62 -13.11 -17.97 -8.47
N SER A 63 -14.00 -17.20 -7.86
CA SER A 63 -13.86 -15.74 -7.79
C SER A 63 -13.37 -15.36 -6.38
N PRO A 64 -12.04 -15.28 -6.15
CA PRO A 64 -11.48 -15.10 -4.82
C PRO A 64 -11.56 -13.65 -4.32
N ALA A 65 -11.95 -12.72 -5.19
CA ALA A 65 -12.01 -11.31 -4.88
C ALA A 65 -13.24 -10.66 -5.52
N THR A 66 -13.88 -9.75 -4.79
CA THR A 66 -15.02 -8.97 -5.29
C THR A 66 -14.60 -7.73 -6.06
N CYS A 67 -13.38 -7.28 -5.85
CA CYS A 67 -12.81 -6.13 -6.54
C CYS A 67 -11.30 -6.26 -6.64
N TYR A 68 -10.74 -5.58 -7.62
CA TYR A 68 -9.30 -5.44 -7.80
C TYR A 68 -8.90 -3.99 -7.61
N ALA A 69 -7.79 -3.79 -6.92
CA ALA A 69 -7.10 -2.52 -6.85
C ALA A 69 -6.00 -2.50 -7.92
N HIS A 70 -5.69 -1.32 -8.48
CA HIS A 70 -4.69 -1.16 -9.52
C HIS A 70 -3.61 -0.21 -9.04
N ALA A 71 -2.37 -0.51 -9.40
CA ALA A 71 -1.22 0.31 -9.05
C ALA A 71 -0.26 0.45 -10.22
N CYS A 72 0.37 1.62 -10.31
CA CYS A 72 1.47 1.88 -11.21
C CYS A 72 2.53 2.65 -10.43
N LEU A 73 3.81 2.31 -10.62
CA LEU A 73 4.91 2.97 -9.95
C LEU A 73 6.08 3.16 -10.90
N VAL A 74 6.70 4.32 -10.83
CA VAL A 74 7.97 4.66 -11.47
C VAL A 74 9.01 4.87 -10.38
N ALA A 75 10.15 4.22 -10.51
CA ALA A 75 11.30 4.38 -9.62
C ALA A 75 12.46 5.04 -10.38
N GLU A 76 13.12 5.97 -9.73
CA GLU A 76 14.39 6.55 -10.15
C GLU A 76 15.47 6.11 -9.18
N VAL A 77 16.56 5.56 -9.71
CA VAL A 77 17.67 5.05 -8.92
C VAL A 77 19.00 5.63 -9.41
N GLU A 78 19.94 5.74 -8.49
CA GLU A 78 21.35 5.94 -8.77
C GLU A 78 22.09 4.65 -8.46
N VAL A 79 22.98 4.22 -9.36
CA VAL A 79 23.74 2.98 -9.20
C VAL A 79 25.23 3.30 -9.29
N ASP A 80 25.96 3.01 -8.24
CA ASP A 80 27.42 3.05 -8.24
C ASP A 80 27.98 1.84 -9.00
N ASP A 81 28.64 2.07 -10.13
CA ASP A 81 29.16 1.02 -10.99
C ASP A 81 30.50 0.42 -10.50
N GLU A 82 31.11 1.02 -9.46
CA GLU A 82 32.32 0.49 -8.80
C GLU A 82 32.00 -0.42 -7.61
N THR A 83 30.91 -0.12 -6.88
CA THR A 83 30.50 -0.87 -5.69
C THR A 83 29.26 -1.75 -5.93
N GLY A 84 28.40 -1.38 -6.87
CA GLY A 84 27.11 -2.01 -7.12
C GLY A 84 25.98 -1.49 -6.22
N GLU A 85 26.27 -0.47 -5.41
CA GLU A 85 25.29 0.14 -4.51
C GLU A 85 24.16 0.81 -5.29
N VAL A 86 22.94 0.71 -4.79
CA VAL A 86 21.73 1.23 -5.43
C VAL A 86 21.00 2.15 -4.47
N ASP A 87 20.96 3.43 -4.81
CA ASP A 87 20.22 4.44 -4.05
C ASP A 87 18.89 4.77 -4.71
N MET A 88 17.83 4.82 -3.91
CA MET A 88 16.52 5.28 -4.35
C MET A 88 16.49 6.80 -4.36
N VAL A 89 16.39 7.40 -5.56
CA VAL A 89 16.37 8.86 -5.74
C VAL A 89 14.96 9.41 -5.60
N ARG A 90 13.97 8.74 -6.23
CA ARG A 90 12.58 9.17 -6.24
C ARG A 90 11.64 8.02 -6.59
N MET A 91 10.42 8.10 -6.08
CA MET A 91 9.30 7.28 -6.52
C MET A 91 8.11 8.17 -6.89
N ASP A 92 7.41 7.82 -7.96
CA ASP A 92 6.12 8.39 -8.34
C ASP A 92 5.12 7.26 -8.54
N SER A 93 3.96 7.35 -7.93
CA SER A 93 2.98 6.26 -7.97
C SER A 93 1.55 6.72 -8.12
N ALA A 94 0.73 5.88 -8.70
CA ALA A 94 -0.71 6.06 -8.81
C ALA A 94 -1.43 4.78 -8.37
N TYR A 95 -2.41 4.94 -7.49
CA TYR A 95 -3.17 3.83 -6.92
C TYR A 95 -4.66 4.05 -7.10
N GLU A 96 -5.36 3.06 -7.62
CA GLU A 96 -6.81 2.99 -7.63
C GLU A 96 -7.25 2.06 -6.49
N LEU A 97 -7.92 2.60 -5.48
CA LEU A 97 -8.26 1.90 -4.24
C LEU A 97 -9.72 2.10 -3.80
N GLY A 98 -10.60 2.42 -4.75
CA GLY A 98 -11.98 2.75 -4.44
C GLY A 98 -12.09 4.11 -3.77
N ARG A 99 -12.83 4.21 -2.68
CA ARG A 99 -12.96 5.46 -1.93
C ARG A 99 -11.97 5.51 -0.78
N ALA A 100 -11.18 6.57 -0.70
CA ALA A 100 -10.28 6.84 0.40
C ALA A 100 -11.08 7.36 1.62
N LEU A 101 -11.42 6.48 2.55
CA LEU A 101 -12.22 6.85 3.75
C LEU A 101 -11.46 7.79 4.68
N ASN A 102 -10.16 7.63 4.78
CA ASN A 102 -9.26 8.51 5.49
C ASN A 102 -8.01 8.76 4.63
N PRO A 103 -7.98 9.84 3.83
CA PRO A 103 -6.90 10.11 2.89
C PRO A 103 -5.50 10.10 3.52
N ARG A 104 -5.34 10.65 4.74
CA ARG A 104 -4.04 10.69 5.42
C ARG A 104 -3.54 9.29 5.81
N LEU A 105 -4.42 8.43 6.33
CA LEU A 105 -4.06 7.06 6.67
C LEU A 105 -3.80 6.23 5.41
N VAL A 106 -4.55 6.49 4.33
CA VAL A 106 -4.29 5.87 3.02
C VAL A 106 -2.90 6.25 2.52
N GLU A 107 -2.56 7.53 2.50
CA GLU A 107 -1.25 8.01 2.07
C GLU A 107 -0.11 7.37 2.89
N GLN A 108 -0.23 7.32 4.21
CA GLN A 108 0.75 6.66 5.08
C GLN A 108 0.89 5.16 4.78
N GLN A 109 -0.22 4.47 4.51
CA GLN A 109 -0.20 3.07 4.13
C GLN A 109 0.51 2.86 2.79
N LEU A 110 0.25 3.73 1.81
CA LEU A 110 0.86 3.63 0.48
C LEU A 110 2.37 3.92 0.53
N VAL A 111 2.80 4.93 1.29
CA VAL A 111 4.23 5.19 1.51
C VAL A 111 4.90 4.02 2.22
N GLY A 112 4.35 3.59 3.36
CA GLY A 112 4.95 2.51 4.15
C GLY A 112 5.05 1.21 3.39
N GLY A 113 4.00 0.83 2.65
CA GLY A 113 4.02 -0.40 1.85
C GLY A 113 4.91 -0.30 0.61
N ALA A 114 5.06 0.87 0.00
CA ALA A 114 6.03 1.06 -1.07
C ALA A 114 7.46 0.84 -0.55
N TRP A 115 7.80 1.40 0.62
CA TRP A 115 9.11 1.17 1.25
C TRP A 115 9.32 -0.26 1.72
N MET A 116 8.27 -0.98 2.12
CA MET A 116 8.34 -2.44 2.30
C MET A 116 8.72 -3.13 0.99
N GLY A 117 8.18 -2.69 -0.14
CA GLY A 117 8.57 -3.19 -1.47
C GLY A 117 10.04 -2.90 -1.81
N VAL A 118 10.56 -1.70 -1.50
CA VAL A 118 11.99 -1.37 -1.64
C VAL A 118 12.84 -2.26 -0.76
N SER A 119 12.39 -2.50 0.47
CA SER A 119 13.08 -3.38 1.42
C SER A 119 13.23 -4.80 0.86
N HIS A 120 12.16 -5.37 0.35
CA HIS A 120 12.22 -6.69 -0.31
C HIS A 120 13.05 -6.69 -1.59
N ALA A 121 13.09 -5.57 -2.32
CA ALA A 121 13.87 -5.48 -3.55
C ALA A 121 15.37 -5.43 -3.30
N LEU A 122 15.83 -4.70 -2.27
CA LEU A 122 17.24 -4.34 -2.11
C LEU A 122 17.90 -4.89 -0.84
N TYR A 123 17.13 -5.17 0.24
CA TYR A 123 17.73 -5.39 1.57
C TYR A 123 17.33 -6.73 2.21
N GLU A 124 16.04 -7.01 2.34
CA GLU A 124 15.56 -8.07 3.23
C GLU A 124 15.79 -9.48 2.68
N THR A 125 16.52 -10.30 3.44
CA THR A 125 16.66 -11.72 3.19
C THR A 125 17.00 -12.46 4.49
N PRO A 126 16.49 -13.69 4.70
CA PRO A 126 16.98 -14.58 5.75
C PRO A 126 18.27 -15.30 5.34
N GLU A 127 18.68 -15.22 4.07
CA GLU A 127 19.89 -15.82 3.54
C GLU A 127 21.14 -15.14 4.12
N PRO A 128 22.29 -15.81 4.14
CA PRO A 128 23.54 -15.19 4.55
C PRO A 128 23.91 -13.99 3.69
N TYR A 129 24.21 -12.86 4.35
CA TYR A 129 24.79 -11.70 3.69
C TYR A 129 26.29 -11.86 3.51
N TYR A 130 26.79 -11.35 2.40
CA TYR A 130 28.24 -11.20 2.23
C TYR A 130 28.82 -10.24 3.31
N PRO A 131 29.99 -10.53 3.92
CA PRO A 131 30.90 -11.68 3.66
C PRO A 131 30.61 -12.95 4.47
N GLU A 132 29.50 -13.06 5.16
CA GLU A 132 29.16 -14.18 6.02
C GLU A 132 28.43 -15.30 5.24
N PRO A 133 29.16 -16.32 4.74
CA PRO A 133 28.56 -17.30 3.83
C PRO A 133 27.77 -18.42 4.53
N VAL A 134 27.75 -18.45 5.86
CA VAL A 134 27.24 -19.60 6.63
C VAL A 134 26.00 -19.23 7.45
N HIS A 135 25.93 -18.01 7.96
CA HIS A 135 24.86 -17.58 8.85
C HIS A 135 24.13 -16.37 8.27
N GLY A 136 22.82 -16.48 8.14
CA GLY A 136 21.95 -15.35 7.89
C GLY A 136 21.84 -14.44 9.11
N PRO A 137 20.99 -13.37 9.03
CA PRO A 137 20.77 -12.46 10.15
C PRO A 137 20.30 -13.24 11.39
N ARG A 138 20.90 -12.99 12.53
CA ARG A 138 20.58 -13.66 13.81
C ARG A 138 19.58 -12.89 14.65
N ASP A 139 19.53 -11.59 14.43
CA ASP A 139 18.65 -10.67 15.15
C ASP A 139 18.31 -9.44 14.28
N PHE A 140 17.50 -8.51 14.80
CA PHE A 140 17.10 -7.30 14.08
C PHE A 140 18.22 -6.24 13.91
N VAL A 141 19.37 -6.42 14.53
CA VAL A 141 20.54 -5.57 14.29
C VAL A 141 21.23 -5.97 12.99
N GLU A 142 21.23 -7.27 12.71
CA GLU A 142 21.83 -7.84 11.50
C GLU A 142 20.83 -7.91 10.32
N TYR A 143 19.52 -7.92 10.60
CA TYR A 143 18.49 -7.95 9.57
C TYR A 143 18.28 -6.55 8.96
N LEU A 144 18.77 -6.38 7.73
CA LEU A 144 18.76 -5.07 7.07
C LEU A 144 17.37 -4.68 6.60
N MET A 145 16.95 -3.50 7.02
CA MET A 145 15.72 -2.83 6.56
C MET A 145 16.00 -1.33 6.37
N PRO A 146 15.32 -0.67 5.42
CA PRO A 146 15.42 0.78 5.28
C PRO A 146 14.99 1.49 6.55
N GLY A 147 15.76 2.48 6.95
CA GLY A 147 15.43 3.39 8.04
C GLY A 147 14.80 4.71 7.53
N PRO A 148 14.39 5.60 8.43
CA PRO A 148 13.83 6.90 8.04
C PRO A 148 14.78 7.78 7.20
N GLY A 149 16.10 7.54 7.30
CA GLY A 149 17.11 8.27 6.53
C GLY A 149 17.21 7.86 5.08
N ASP A 150 16.71 6.67 4.73
CA ASP A 150 16.78 6.11 3.37
C ASP A 150 15.59 6.54 2.50
N ILE A 151 14.57 7.16 3.12
CA ILE A 151 13.33 7.52 2.44
C ILE A 151 13.56 8.65 1.42
N CYS A 152 13.36 8.33 0.14
CA CYS A 152 13.38 9.33 -0.94
C CYS A 152 12.03 10.04 -1.10
N PRO A 153 11.98 11.18 -1.84
CA PRO A 153 10.72 11.79 -2.25
C PRO A 153 9.81 10.80 -2.96
N HIS A 154 8.52 10.79 -2.56
CA HIS A 154 7.52 9.90 -3.13
C HIS A 154 6.21 10.67 -3.36
N ASP A 155 5.90 10.96 -4.61
CA ASP A 155 4.64 11.56 -5.01
C ASP A 155 3.59 10.48 -5.27
N ILE A 156 2.42 10.64 -4.65
CA ILE A 156 1.35 9.64 -4.70
C ILE A 156 0.07 10.27 -5.25
N ALA A 157 -0.46 9.69 -6.31
CA ALA A 157 -1.79 9.98 -6.82
C ALA A 157 -2.77 8.88 -6.39
N VAL A 158 -3.87 9.28 -5.76
CA VAL A 158 -4.98 8.38 -5.41
C VAL A 158 -6.13 8.59 -6.38
N LEU A 159 -6.50 7.53 -7.07
CA LEU A 159 -7.63 7.50 -8.00
C LEU A 159 -8.82 6.84 -7.30
N GLU A 160 -9.86 7.60 -7.06
CA GLU A 160 -11.08 7.09 -6.43
C GLU A 160 -12.07 6.58 -7.48
N ARG A 161 -12.24 5.25 -7.53
CA ARG A 161 -13.30 4.56 -8.26
C ARG A 161 -14.06 3.66 -7.29
N PRO A 162 -15.11 4.17 -6.64
CA PRO A 162 -15.85 3.41 -5.65
C PRO A 162 -16.28 2.05 -6.19
N ALA A 163 -16.02 0.99 -5.42
CA ALA A 163 -16.52 -0.33 -5.74
C ALA A 163 -18.04 -0.35 -5.62
N PRO A 164 -18.75 -1.11 -6.48
CA PRO A 164 -20.21 -1.23 -6.38
C PRO A 164 -20.64 -1.89 -5.08
N ASP A 165 -19.80 -2.78 -4.56
CA ASP A 165 -20.03 -3.55 -3.34
C ASP A 165 -19.10 -3.05 -2.21
N GLY A 166 -19.50 -3.32 -0.98
CA GLY A 166 -18.71 -3.02 0.20
C GLY A 166 -18.99 -1.66 0.84
N PRO A 167 -18.39 -1.43 2.02
CA PRO A 167 -18.63 -0.22 2.79
C PRO A 167 -18.14 1.03 2.07
N PHE A 168 -19.07 1.91 1.71
CA PHE A 168 -18.79 3.19 1.05
C PHE A 168 -18.02 3.10 -0.28
N GLY A 169 -17.91 1.92 -0.89
CA GLY A 169 -17.14 1.70 -2.10
C GLY A 169 -15.61 1.69 -1.89
N ALA A 170 -15.16 1.57 -0.65
CA ALA A 170 -13.74 1.47 -0.33
C ALA A 170 -13.19 0.10 -0.73
N LYS A 171 -11.92 0.08 -1.18
CA LYS A 171 -11.10 -1.12 -1.36
C LYS A 171 -9.98 -1.11 -0.34
N GLY A 172 -9.47 -2.30 0.02
CA GLY A 172 -8.36 -2.41 0.96
C GLY A 172 -7.04 -1.98 0.34
N PRO A 173 -6.34 -0.96 0.89
CA PRO A 173 -5.04 -0.52 0.36
C PRO A 173 -3.85 -1.26 0.98
N GLY A 174 -4.05 -2.43 1.60
CA GLY A 174 -3.07 -3.12 2.45
C GLY A 174 -1.67 -3.23 1.84
N GLU A 175 -1.45 -4.19 0.94
CA GLU A 175 -0.13 -4.47 0.36
C GLU A 175 -0.05 -4.22 -1.15
N MET A 176 -1.11 -3.67 -1.74
CA MET A 176 -1.12 -3.31 -3.16
C MET A 176 0.01 -2.34 -3.55
N CYS A 177 0.49 -1.58 -2.59
CA CYS A 177 1.54 -0.59 -2.77
C CYS A 177 2.95 -1.21 -2.89
N ALA A 178 3.19 -2.38 -2.33
CA ALA A 178 4.47 -3.07 -2.44
C ALA A 178 4.65 -3.75 -3.82
N ASN A 179 3.57 -4.29 -4.39
CA ASN A 179 3.65 -5.08 -5.62
C ASN A 179 4.34 -4.39 -6.81
N PRO A 180 4.06 -3.12 -7.16
CA PRO A 180 4.68 -2.46 -8.30
C PRO A 180 6.13 -2.06 -8.05
N VAL A 181 6.59 -2.02 -6.80
CA VAL A 181 7.92 -1.50 -6.45
C VAL A 181 9.03 -2.43 -6.94
N LEU A 182 8.93 -3.73 -6.65
CA LEU A 182 9.97 -4.69 -7.00
C LEU A 182 10.31 -4.66 -8.51
N PRO A 183 9.32 -4.79 -9.42
CA PRO A 183 9.61 -4.70 -10.84
C PRO A 183 10.06 -3.31 -11.28
N ALA A 184 9.59 -2.23 -10.65
CA ALA A 184 10.01 -0.88 -10.98
C ALA A 184 11.49 -0.65 -10.63
N VAL A 185 11.93 -1.06 -9.44
CA VAL A 185 13.34 -0.99 -9.01
C VAL A 185 14.23 -1.83 -9.93
N ALA A 186 13.85 -3.08 -10.22
CA ALA A 186 14.62 -3.93 -11.13
C ALA A 186 14.73 -3.33 -12.54
N ASN A 187 13.66 -2.69 -13.04
CA ASN A 187 13.68 -1.99 -14.32
C ASN A 187 14.53 -0.71 -14.29
N ALA A 188 14.50 0.03 -13.18
CA ALA A 188 15.31 1.23 -13.00
C ALA A 188 16.81 0.88 -13.00
N ILE A 189 17.22 -0.17 -12.30
CA ILE A 189 18.59 -0.69 -12.31
C ILE A 189 18.99 -1.11 -13.73
N PHE A 190 18.12 -1.84 -14.43
CA PHE A 190 18.38 -2.21 -15.82
C PHE A 190 18.57 -0.98 -16.73
N ASN A 191 17.76 0.06 -16.55
CA ASN A 191 17.92 1.29 -17.33
C ASN A 191 19.21 2.04 -17.00
N ALA A 192 19.66 1.99 -15.73
CA ALA A 192 20.88 2.65 -15.30
C ALA A 192 22.15 1.96 -15.79
N VAL A 193 22.23 0.63 -15.64
CA VAL A 193 23.48 -0.13 -15.86
C VAL A 193 23.35 -1.29 -16.85
N GLY A 194 22.16 -1.56 -17.39
CA GLY A 194 21.93 -2.54 -18.46
C GLY A 194 21.91 -4.00 -18.02
N VAL A 195 21.95 -4.26 -16.72
CA VAL A 195 21.94 -5.64 -16.19
C VAL A 195 20.57 -6.04 -15.66
N ARG A 196 20.16 -7.28 -15.91
CA ARG A 196 18.97 -7.90 -15.32
C ARG A 196 19.40 -8.79 -14.15
N ILE A 197 18.71 -8.63 -13.04
CA ILE A 197 18.89 -9.45 -11.84
C ILE A 197 17.51 -9.98 -11.47
N ASP A 198 17.36 -11.30 -11.53
CA ASP A 198 16.08 -11.99 -11.34
C ASP A 198 15.99 -12.66 -9.96
N ASP A 199 17.02 -12.48 -9.13
CA ASP A 199 17.17 -13.09 -7.81
C ASP A 199 17.20 -11.99 -6.72
N LEU A 200 16.18 -11.98 -5.88
CA LEU A 200 16.02 -11.01 -4.80
C LEU A 200 16.72 -11.46 -3.50
N PRO A 201 17.11 -10.51 -2.66
CA PRO A 201 17.22 -9.07 -2.90
C PRO A 201 18.32 -8.77 -3.94
N ILE A 202 18.19 -7.63 -4.61
CA ILE A 202 19.20 -7.14 -5.57
C ILE A 202 20.30 -6.46 -4.79
N THR A 203 21.22 -7.27 -4.23
CA THR A 203 22.32 -6.76 -3.41
C THR A 203 23.41 -6.09 -4.25
N PRO A 204 24.23 -5.20 -3.64
CA PRO A 204 25.35 -4.57 -4.33
C PRO A 204 26.28 -5.57 -5.02
N GLU A 205 26.56 -6.73 -4.37
CA GLU A 205 27.40 -7.77 -4.95
C GLU A 205 26.81 -8.41 -6.19
N LYS A 206 25.47 -8.59 -6.22
CA LYS A 206 24.79 -9.13 -7.40
C LYS A 206 24.84 -8.13 -8.56
N VAL A 207 24.62 -6.85 -8.29
CA VAL A 207 24.72 -5.76 -9.28
C VAL A 207 26.12 -5.68 -9.84
N LEU A 208 27.13 -5.57 -8.98
CA LEU A 208 28.53 -5.47 -9.37
C LEU A 208 29.00 -6.68 -10.18
N ARG A 209 28.61 -7.89 -9.76
CA ARG A 209 28.93 -9.13 -10.47
C ARG A 209 28.34 -9.13 -11.88
N ALA A 210 27.08 -8.69 -12.01
CA ALA A 210 26.39 -8.61 -13.30
C ALA A 210 27.01 -7.57 -14.23
N ILE A 211 27.39 -6.39 -13.71
CA ILE A 211 28.11 -5.35 -14.48
C ILE A 211 29.45 -5.89 -14.99
N LYS A 212 30.23 -6.55 -14.13
CA LYS A 212 31.53 -7.13 -14.50
C LYS A 212 31.38 -8.24 -15.55
N ALA A 213 30.35 -9.06 -15.45
CA ALA A 213 30.07 -10.12 -16.42
C ALA A 213 29.74 -9.61 -17.83
N GLN A 214 29.15 -8.42 -17.93
CA GLN A 214 28.88 -7.75 -19.24
C GLN A 214 30.11 -7.08 -19.86
N GLY A 215 31.29 -7.13 -19.22
CA GLY A 215 32.51 -6.53 -19.73
C GLY A 215 32.57 -4.99 -19.61
N GLY A 216 31.81 -4.41 -18.71
CA GLY A 216 31.83 -2.97 -18.41
C GLY A 216 31.24 -2.05 -19.49
N ALA A 217 30.53 -2.61 -20.48
CA ALA A 217 29.90 -1.82 -21.51
C ALA A 217 28.62 -1.16 -20.95
N ARG A 218 28.63 0.16 -20.76
CA ARG A 218 27.41 0.92 -20.44
C ARG A 218 26.41 0.82 -21.60
N PRO A 219 25.17 0.39 -21.37
CA PRO A 219 24.13 0.55 -22.36
C PRO A 219 23.94 2.04 -22.65
N GLN A 220 23.83 2.41 -23.92
CA GLN A 220 23.40 3.77 -24.24
C GLN A 220 21.91 3.91 -23.87
N PRO A 221 21.50 5.00 -23.18
CA PRO A 221 20.09 5.22 -22.86
C PRO A 221 19.29 5.20 -24.17
N ARG A 222 18.27 4.34 -24.22
CA ARG A 222 17.30 4.37 -25.31
C ARG A 222 16.54 5.70 -25.20
N ARG A 223 16.68 6.53 -26.24
CA ARG A 223 15.93 7.80 -26.39
C ARG A 223 14.46 7.52 -26.60
#